data_150c023554c4abd32c1efa8c0d2a15be
#
_entry.id   150c023554c4abd32c1efa8c0d2a15be
#
_cell.length_a   1.000
_cell.length_b   1.000
_cell.length_c   1.000
_cell.angle_alpha   90.00
_cell.angle_beta   90.00
_cell.angle_gamma   90.00
#
_symmetry.space_group_name_H-M   'P 1'
#
loop_
_entity.id
_entity.type
_entity.pdbx_description
1 polymer ?
#
loop_
_entity_poly.entity_id
_entity_poly.type
_entity_poly.pdbx_seq_one_letter_code
_entity_poly.pdbx_strand_id
1 'polypeptide(L)'
;MKLTLDKPLQIRVQEAIIDMIREEKFQPGDQLPTESELYSRFGVGRSTVRESLANLVQQGVLFKMQGKGTFIRLVPVRVKNGLDQLFSVTENIKA
;
A
#
# COMPACT_ATOMS: atom_id res chain seq x y z
N MET A 1 27.00 7.17 -0.73
CA MET A 1 26.45 7.24 -0.50
C MET A 1 25.60 6.45 -0.36
N LYS A 2 25.20 6.08 0.03
CA LYS A 2 24.55 5.42 0.24
C LYS A 2 23.44 5.66 0.44
N LEU A 3 23.00 6.09 0.46
CA LEU A 3 22.06 6.52 0.73
C LEU A 3 20.96 5.98 0.24
N THR A 4 20.84 5.80 -0.40
CA THR A 4 19.82 5.42 -1.07
C THR A 4 19.26 4.19 -0.71
N LEU A 5 19.86 3.42 -0.07
CA LEU A 5 19.41 2.23 0.25
C LEU A 5 18.44 2.24 1.31
N ASP A 6 18.43 3.27 2.07
CA ASP A 6 17.62 3.31 3.19
C ASP A 6 16.39 4.07 3.00
N LYS A 7 15.36 3.51 2.50
CA LYS A 7 14.09 4.15 2.39
C LYS A 7 13.49 4.30 3.76
N PRO A 8 12.75 5.33 4.00
CA PRO A 8 12.05 5.49 5.26
C PRO A 8 11.19 4.28 5.54
N LEU A 9 11.03 3.96 6.79
CA LEU A 9 10.29 2.78 7.17
C LEU A 9 8.87 2.79 6.63
N GLN A 10 8.20 3.92 6.69
CA GLN A 10 6.84 3.97 6.20
C GLN A 10 6.77 3.68 4.71
N ILE A 11 7.79 4.02 3.95
CA ILE A 11 7.80 3.71 2.52
C ILE A 11 7.97 2.22 2.34
N ARG A 12 8.80 1.62 3.14
CA ARG A 12 9.01 0.18 3.07
C ARG A 12 7.75 -0.58 3.43
N VAL A 13 7.01 -0.06 4.40
CA VAL A 13 5.76 -0.68 4.79
C VAL A 13 4.71 -0.50 3.69
N GLN A 14 4.68 0.65 3.04
CA GLN A 14 3.77 0.84 1.92
C GLN A 14 4.05 -0.18 0.82
N GLU A 15 5.31 -0.37 0.53
CA GLU A 15 5.69 -1.33 -0.51
C GLU A 15 5.31 -2.74 -0.09
N ALA A 16 5.50 -3.06 1.19
CA ALA A 16 5.14 -4.37 1.68
C ALA A 16 3.63 -4.60 1.62
N ILE A 17 2.85 -3.57 1.90
CA ILE A 17 1.40 -3.67 1.81
C ILE A 17 0.98 -3.90 0.35
N ILE A 18 1.58 -3.19 -0.57
CA ILE A 18 1.27 -3.37 -1.98
C ILE A 18 1.64 -4.76 -2.43
N ASP A 19 2.79 -5.25 -2.00
CA ASP A 19 3.19 -6.60 -2.36
C ASP A 19 2.21 -7.62 -1.79
N MET A 20 1.76 -7.41 -0.57
CA MET A 20 0.79 -8.29 0.04
C MET A 20 -0.50 -8.30 -0.77
N ILE A 21 -0.97 -7.13 -1.17
CA ILE A 21 -2.19 -7.01 -1.96
C ILE A 21 -2.07 -7.82 -3.25
N ARG A 22 -0.94 -7.71 -3.88
CA ARG A 22 -0.75 -8.42 -5.13
C ARG A 22 -0.54 -9.89 -4.93
N GLU A 23 0.27 -10.26 -3.99
CA GLU A 23 0.58 -11.66 -3.78
C GLU A 23 -0.57 -12.45 -3.23
N GLU A 24 -1.36 -11.84 -2.40
CA GLU A 24 -2.51 -12.53 -1.84
C GLU A 24 -3.76 -12.32 -2.68
N LYS A 25 -3.58 -11.67 -3.82
CA LYS A 25 -4.65 -11.55 -4.79
C LYS A 25 -5.89 -10.84 -4.30
N PHE A 26 -5.69 -9.79 -3.54
CA PHE A 26 -6.79 -8.96 -3.13
C PHE A 26 -7.37 -8.27 -4.36
N GLN A 27 -8.64 -8.02 -4.33
CA GLN A 27 -9.32 -7.39 -5.44
C GLN A 27 -9.89 -6.06 -5.00
N PRO A 28 -10.20 -5.17 -5.92
CA PRO A 28 -10.86 -3.92 -5.54
C PRO A 28 -12.14 -4.23 -4.79
N GLY A 29 -12.34 -3.55 -3.70
CA GLY A 29 -13.49 -3.77 -2.83
C GLY A 29 -13.21 -4.70 -1.67
N ASP A 30 -12.11 -5.43 -1.71
CA ASP A 30 -11.79 -6.33 -0.61
C ASP A 30 -11.30 -5.54 0.57
N GLN A 31 -11.54 -6.04 1.74
CA GLN A 31 -11.11 -5.38 2.95
C GLN A 31 -9.69 -5.76 3.30
N LEU A 32 -8.90 -4.78 3.67
CA LEU A 32 -7.55 -5.00 4.08
C LEU A 32 -7.53 -5.51 5.51
N PRO A 33 -6.52 -6.24 5.93
CA PRO A 33 -6.39 -6.61 7.34
C PRO A 33 -6.39 -5.35 8.22
N THR A 34 -6.74 -5.50 9.47
CA THR A 34 -6.83 -4.35 10.37
C THR A 34 -5.46 -3.79 10.65
N GLU A 35 -5.41 -2.58 11.15
CA GLU A 35 -4.13 -1.98 11.54
C GLU A 35 -3.40 -2.87 12.50
N SER A 36 -4.12 -3.44 13.44
CA SER A 36 -3.53 -4.33 14.42
C SER A 36 -2.87 -5.52 13.77
N GLU A 37 -3.56 -6.12 12.82
CA GLU A 37 -3.01 -7.25 12.11
C GLU A 37 -1.81 -6.85 11.28
N LEU A 38 -1.84 -5.66 10.72
CA LEU A 38 -0.74 -5.22 9.88
C LEU A 38 0.51 -4.93 10.70
N TYR A 39 0.39 -4.27 11.82
CA TYR A 39 1.61 -4.02 12.55
C TYR A 39 2.15 -5.29 13.22
N SER A 40 1.31 -6.25 13.51
CA SER A 40 1.83 -7.51 13.96
C SER A 40 2.54 -8.22 12.84
N ARG A 41 1.94 -8.21 11.67
CA ARG A 41 2.48 -8.92 10.53
C ARG A 41 3.81 -8.34 10.08
N PHE A 42 3.92 -7.03 10.05
CA PHE A 42 5.14 -6.41 9.57
C PHE A 42 6.13 -6.06 10.69
N GLY A 43 5.73 -6.24 11.92
CA GLY A 43 6.62 -5.98 13.04
C GLY A 43 7.00 -4.52 13.19
N VAL A 44 6.08 -3.63 12.91
CA VAL A 44 6.34 -2.19 13.02
C VAL A 44 5.29 -1.54 13.90
N GLY A 45 5.53 -0.31 14.26
CA GLY A 45 4.64 0.39 15.16
C GLY A 45 3.38 0.88 14.52
N ARG A 46 2.42 1.23 15.35
CA ARG A 46 1.17 1.70 14.90
C ARG A 46 1.27 2.90 14.04
N SER A 47 2.03 3.91 14.43
CA SER A 47 2.09 5.14 13.68
C SER A 47 2.67 4.91 12.30
N THR A 48 3.61 3.98 12.17
CA THR A 48 4.18 3.67 10.87
C THR A 48 3.12 3.07 9.97
N VAL A 49 2.32 2.15 10.48
CA VAL A 49 1.25 1.55 9.70
C VAL A 49 0.23 2.61 9.32
N ARG A 50 -0.16 3.45 10.26
CA ARG A 50 -1.15 4.46 9.97
C ARG A 50 -0.70 5.42 8.92
N GLU A 51 0.55 5.85 8.99
CA GLU A 51 1.09 6.75 7.98
C GLU A 51 1.15 6.08 6.63
N SER A 52 1.54 4.80 6.61
CA SER A 52 1.63 4.07 5.36
C SER A 52 0.26 3.92 4.72
N LEU A 53 -0.74 3.61 5.53
CA LEU A 53 -2.09 3.46 5.01
C LEU A 53 -2.63 4.81 4.52
N ALA A 54 -2.38 5.87 5.26
CA ALA A 54 -2.83 7.19 4.86
C ALA A 54 -2.23 7.59 3.52
N ASN A 55 -0.97 7.27 3.32
CA ASN A 55 -0.32 7.57 2.06
C ASN A 55 -0.93 6.77 0.92
N LEU A 56 -1.26 5.52 1.17
CA LEU A 56 -1.88 4.70 0.13
C LEU A 56 -3.29 5.17 -0.18
N VAL A 57 -4.00 5.66 0.80
CA VAL A 57 -5.31 6.24 0.57
C VAL A 57 -5.16 7.48 -0.30
N GLN A 58 -4.19 8.31 0.02
CA GLN A 58 -3.99 9.51 -0.74
C GLN A 58 -3.58 9.21 -2.17
N GLN A 59 -2.88 8.13 -2.40
CA GLN A 59 -2.47 7.74 -3.73
C GLN A 59 -3.58 7.04 -4.51
N GLY A 60 -4.69 6.77 -3.88
CA GLY A 60 -5.81 6.12 -4.55
C GLY A 60 -5.77 4.61 -4.57
N VAL A 61 -4.87 4.01 -3.84
CA VAL A 61 -4.76 2.56 -3.78
C VAL A 61 -5.80 1.99 -2.82
N LEU A 62 -6.05 2.70 -1.74
CA LEU A 62 -6.98 2.25 -0.73
C LEU A 62 -8.04 3.30 -0.47
N PHE A 63 -9.15 2.91 0.14
CA PHE A 63 -10.09 3.91 0.63
C PHE A 63 -10.55 3.46 2.00
N LYS A 64 -10.97 4.41 2.81
CA LYS A 64 -11.37 4.12 4.16
C LYS A 64 -12.84 4.32 4.33
N MET A 65 -13.52 3.38 4.98
CA MET A 65 -14.91 3.52 5.29
C MET A 65 -15.01 3.57 6.79
N GLN A 66 -15.45 4.71 7.32
CA GLN A 66 -15.46 4.91 8.72
C GLN A 66 -16.28 3.88 9.43
N GLY A 67 -15.75 3.31 10.44
CA GLY A 67 -16.42 2.28 11.20
C GLY A 67 -16.37 0.90 10.56
N LYS A 68 -15.85 0.79 9.35
CA LYS A 68 -15.79 -0.49 8.70
C LYS A 68 -14.41 -0.96 8.39
N GLY A 69 -13.50 -0.08 8.11
CA GLY A 69 -12.12 -0.45 7.85
C GLY A 69 -11.58 0.16 6.59
N THR A 70 -10.51 -0.39 6.11
CA THR A 70 -9.81 0.08 4.93
C THR A 70 -9.97 -0.96 3.84
N PHE A 71 -10.24 -0.50 2.64
CA PHE A 71 -10.54 -1.38 1.52
C PHE A 71 -9.68 -1.07 0.31
N ILE A 72 -9.54 -2.03 -0.56
CA ILE A 72 -8.76 -1.89 -1.77
C ILE A 72 -9.56 -1.09 -2.79
N ARG A 73 -8.96 -0.01 -3.30
CA ARG A 73 -9.59 0.76 -4.34
C ARG A 73 -9.08 0.29 -5.69
N LEU A 74 -7.77 0.14 -5.82
CA LEU A 74 -7.24 -0.44 -7.02
C LEU A 74 -5.96 -1.17 -6.69
N VAL A 75 -5.60 -2.12 -7.49
CA VAL A 75 -4.40 -2.91 -7.26
C VAL A 75 -3.29 -2.35 -8.13
N PRO A 76 -2.26 -1.80 -7.53
CA PRO A 76 -1.21 -1.16 -8.31
C PRO A 76 -0.43 -2.17 -9.11
N VAL A 77 0.07 -1.74 -10.24
CA VAL A 77 0.89 -2.58 -11.06
C VAL A 77 2.31 -2.11 -10.95
N ARG A 78 3.27 -3.00 -10.72
CA ARG A 78 4.62 -2.62 -10.59
C ARG A 78 5.20 -2.45 -11.96
N VAL A 79 5.75 -1.30 -12.20
CA VAL A 79 6.33 -1.02 -13.45
C VAL A 79 7.71 -1.53 -13.49
N LYS A 80 8.11 -2.27 -14.47
CA LYS A 80 9.39 -2.77 -14.53
C LYS A 80 10.41 -1.91 -14.91
N ASN A 81 10.29 -0.79 -15.40
CA ASN A 81 11.31 0.05 -15.75
C ASN A 81 11.95 0.70 -14.80
N GLY A 82 11.86 0.54 -13.75
CA GLY A 82 12.61 1.17 -12.83
C GLY A 82 12.30 2.39 -12.39
N LEU A 83 11.77 3.10 -12.86
CA LEU A 83 11.58 4.31 -12.43
C LEU A 83 10.65 4.30 -11.54
N ASP A 84 10.32 3.76 -11.01
CA ASP A 84 9.57 3.82 -10.14
C ASP A 84 8.48 3.75 -10.01
N GLN A 85 8.01 3.63 -9.93
CA GLN A 85 7.06 3.70 -9.69
C GLN A 85 6.03 2.90 -9.68
N LEU A 86 5.49 2.80 -9.06
CA LEU A 86 4.63 2.02 -8.78
C LEU A 86 3.44 2.39 -9.30
N PHE A 87 2.72 2.31 -9.37
CA PHE A 87 1.58 2.64 -9.78
C PHE A 87 1.22 3.32 -10.75
N SER A 88 1.06 3.10 -11.40
CA SER A 88 0.77 3.79 -12.33
C SER A 88 -0.48 3.50 -12.75
N VAL A 89 -0.98 3.24 -12.63
CA VAL A 89 -2.15 2.94 -12.94
C VAL A 89 -3.03 3.48 -13.46
N THR A 90 -3.22 3.77 -13.54
CA THR A 90 -4.03 4.19 -13.97
C THR A 90 -4.70 4.00 -14.87
N GLU A 91 -4.71 3.86 -15.09
CA GLU A 91 -5.28 3.83 -15.72
C GLU A 91 -6.07 3.67 -16.29
N ASN A 92 -6.05 3.76 -16.28
CA ASN A 92 -6.75 3.72 -16.65
C ASN A 92 -7.50 3.41 -17.16
N ILE A 93 -7.60 3.41 -17.12
CA ILE A 93 -8.23 3.17 -17.37
C ILE A 93 -9.00 3.30 -17.97
N LYS A 94 -9.20 3.64 -18.18
CA LYS A 94 -9.90 3.81 -18.54
C LYS A 94 -10.36 3.70 -19.15
N ALA A 95 -10.24 3.71 -19.11
CA ALA A 95 -10.69 3.68 -19.58
C ALA A 95 -11.17 3.58 -19.85
#